data_a813e912067bc7ee73e3d51ace997141
#
_entry.id   a813e912067bc7ee73e3d51ace997141
#
_cell.length_a   1.000
_cell.length_b   1.000
_cell.length_c   1.000
_cell.angle_alpha   90.00
_cell.angle_beta   90.00
_cell.angle_gamma   90.00
#
_symmetry.space_group_name_H-M   'P 1'
#
loop_
_entity.id
_entity.type
_entity.pdbx_description
1 polymer ?
#
loop_
_entity_poly.entity_id
_entity_poly.type
_entity_poly.pdbx_seq_one_letter_code
_entity_poly.pdbx_strand_id
1 'polypeptide(L)'
;GRLSPGQTYYVFASEVEVYPTNLKNESWDQGKKGPDIRYRLFWKGNAVFESITKDDSLIADWSGLSIELNWKDLLGKSVSSDDAIKAGRIRFEKGEKIEIAVEDVDVASDDDVGRHEIEMDELSVGKNEFKLKKTETSAIRRITLRVLPVGSNIEDLANIMK
;
A
#
# COMPACT_ATOMS: atom_id res chain seq x y z
N GLY A 1 10.70 14.76 -3.88
CA GLY A 1 12.08 14.66 -3.45
C GLY A 1 12.34 13.49 -2.53
N ARG A 2 13.60 13.25 -2.26
CA ARG A 2 14.00 12.15 -1.35
C ARG A 2 13.53 12.41 0.07
N LEU A 3 13.38 11.34 0.83
CA LEU A 3 13.00 11.42 2.23
C LEU A 3 14.18 11.97 3.08
N SER A 4 13.82 12.67 4.14
CA SER A 4 14.81 13.25 5.07
C SER A 4 14.97 12.37 6.31
N PRO A 5 16.20 11.99 6.70
CA PRO A 5 16.42 11.22 7.92
C PRO A 5 15.82 11.89 9.16
N GLY A 6 15.18 11.10 9.99
CA GLY A 6 14.52 11.55 11.21
C GLY A 6 13.11 12.10 11.03
N GLN A 7 12.67 12.35 9.82
CA GLN A 7 11.32 12.81 9.55
C GLN A 7 10.35 11.62 9.46
N THR A 8 9.13 11.81 9.95
CA THR A 8 8.07 10.81 9.89
C THR A 8 7.19 11.03 8.66
N TYR A 9 6.83 9.93 8.01
CA TYR A 9 6.03 9.94 6.80
C TYR A 9 4.82 9.03 6.94
N TYR A 10 3.73 9.39 6.26
CA TYR A 10 2.68 8.45 5.96
C TYR A 10 3.08 7.63 4.75
N VAL A 11 2.88 6.32 4.84
CA VAL A 11 3.14 5.40 3.73
C VAL A 11 1.93 4.47 3.57
N PHE A 12 1.42 4.36 2.36
CA PHE A 12 0.35 3.43 2.01
C PHE A 12 0.46 3.02 0.55
N ALA A 13 -0.05 1.83 0.23
CA ALA A 13 -0.17 1.42 -1.17
C ALA A 13 -1.50 1.93 -1.72
N SER A 14 -1.46 2.66 -2.82
CA SER A 14 -2.66 3.08 -3.54
C SER A 14 -3.11 2.04 -4.56
N GLU A 15 -2.21 1.19 -5.03
CA GLU A 15 -2.51 0.08 -5.93
C GLU A 15 -1.59 -1.10 -5.68
N VAL A 16 -2.16 -2.30 -5.82
CA VAL A 16 -1.41 -3.55 -5.92
C VAL A 16 -1.99 -4.35 -7.09
N GLU A 17 -1.16 -4.65 -8.07
CA GLU A 17 -1.51 -5.53 -9.18
C GLU A 17 -0.86 -6.88 -8.97
N VAL A 18 -1.62 -7.95 -9.21
CA VAL A 18 -1.14 -9.33 -9.11
C VAL A 18 -1.15 -10.00 -10.47
N TYR A 19 -0.33 -11.03 -10.63
CA TYR A 19 -0.34 -11.82 -11.84
C TYR A 19 -1.66 -12.62 -11.97
N PRO A 20 -2.05 -13.01 -13.20
CA PRO A 20 -3.33 -13.72 -13.41
C PRO A 20 -3.41 -15.09 -12.73
N THR A 21 -2.29 -15.65 -12.29
CA THR A 21 -2.25 -16.94 -11.61
C THR A 21 -1.58 -16.83 -10.25
N ASN A 22 -1.98 -17.72 -9.32
CA ASN A 22 -1.45 -17.77 -7.96
C ASN A 22 -0.03 -18.40 -7.92
N LEU A 23 0.49 -18.63 -6.73
CA LEU A 23 1.83 -19.22 -6.54
C LEU A 23 1.94 -20.67 -7.01
N LYS A 24 0.81 -21.35 -7.22
CA LYS A 24 0.75 -22.70 -7.75
C LYS A 24 0.54 -22.71 -9.27
N ASN A 25 0.58 -21.55 -9.92
CA ASN A 25 0.29 -21.36 -11.35
C ASN A 25 -1.13 -21.76 -11.74
N GLU A 26 -2.06 -21.63 -10.81
CA GLU A 26 -3.49 -21.87 -11.01
C GLU A 26 -4.24 -20.56 -11.05
N SER A 27 -5.44 -20.55 -11.62
CA SER A 27 -6.35 -19.41 -11.51
C SER A 27 -6.65 -19.13 -10.04
N TRP A 28 -6.88 -17.86 -9.69
CA TRP A 28 -7.15 -17.47 -8.31
C TRP A 28 -8.34 -18.26 -7.78
N ASP A 29 -9.53 -17.82 -7.87
CA ASP A 29 -10.69 -18.54 -7.35
C ASP A 29 -11.62 -18.95 -8.51
N GLN A 30 -12.29 -20.10 -8.36
CA GLN A 30 -13.26 -20.52 -9.36
C GLN A 30 -14.37 -19.48 -9.54
N GLY A 31 -14.59 -19.06 -10.79
CA GLY A 31 -15.63 -18.10 -11.14
C GLY A 31 -15.30 -16.65 -10.84
N LYS A 32 -14.10 -16.37 -10.29
CA LYS A 32 -13.62 -15.00 -10.01
C LYS A 32 -12.47 -14.64 -10.94
N LYS A 33 -12.32 -13.35 -11.22
CA LYS A 33 -11.22 -12.83 -12.05
C LYS A 33 -9.91 -12.71 -11.29
N GLY A 34 -9.98 -12.51 -10.00
CA GLY A 34 -8.80 -12.31 -9.17
C GLY A 34 -9.04 -12.62 -7.70
N PRO A 35 -8.02 -12.47 -6.88
CA PRO A 35 -8.11 -12.70 -5.45
C PRO A 35 -8.82 -11.56 -4.72
N ASP A 36 -9.12 -11.79 -3.45
CA ASP A 36 -9.60 -10.77 -2.51
C ASP A 36 -8.38 -10.21 -1.78
N ILE A 37 -7.90 -9.07 -2.23
CA ILE A 37 -6.58 -8.55 -1.83
C ILE A 37 -6.65 -7.68 -0.58
N ARG A 38 -5.81 -8.01 0.38
CA ARG A 38 -5.46 -7.17 1.53
C ARG A 38 -3.96 -7.09 1.62
N TYR A 39 -3.40 -5.94 2.03
CA TYR A 39 -1.97 -5.84 2.32
C TYR A 39 -1.72 -5.31 3.73
N ARG A 40 -0.54 -5.62 4.24
CA ARG A 40 0.02 -5.06 5.47
C ARG A 40 1.36 -4.46 5.17
N LEU A 41 1.66 -3.35 5.84
CA LEU A 41 2.99 -2.75 5.83
C LEU A 41 3.68 -3.07 7.14
N PHE A 42 4.93 -3.51 7.05
CA PHE A 42 5.78 -3.82 8.19
C PHE A 42 6.97 -2.88 8.23
N TRP A 43 7.33 -2.45 9.43
CA TRP A 43 8.51 -1.67 9.69
C TRP A 43 9.09 -2.12 11.02
N LYS A 44 10.40 -2.43 11.03
CA LYS A 44 11.09 -2.98 12.22
C LYS A 44 10.37 -4.19 12.82
N GLY A 45 9.85 -5.07 11.96
CA GLY A 45 9.18 -6.29 12.38
C GLY A 45 7.74 -6.12 12.87
N ASN A 46 7.22 -4.90 12.90
CA ASN A 46 5.86 -4.63 13.37
C ASN A 46 4.95 -4.21 12.22
N ALA A 47 3.71 -4.70 12.24
CA ALA A 47 2.69 -4.24 11.30
C ALA A 47 2.30 -2.80 11.69
N VAL A 48 2.53 -1.85 10.78
CA VAL A 48 2.22 -0.44 10.99
C VAL A 48 0.95 0.00 10.26
N PHE A 49 0.47 -0.83 9.35
CA PHE A 49 -0.77 -0.56 8.61
C PHE A 49 -1.35 -1.86 8.02
N GLU A 50 -2.67 -1.95 7.99
CA GLU A 50 -3.41 -3.02 7.31
C GLU A 50 -4.51 -2.37 6.47
N SER A 51 -4.57 -2.74 5.18
CA SER A 51 -5.60 -2.22 4.28
C SER A 51 -6.95 -2.89 4.51
N ILE A 52 -8.01 -2.25 4.04
CA ILE A 52 -9.27 -2.96 3.80
C ILE A 52 -9.09 -3.92 2.63
N THR A 53 -9.95 -4.94 2.55
CA THR A 53 -9.92 -5.94 1.48
C THR A 53 -10.59 -5.40 0.22
N LYS A 54 -9.97 -5.65 -0.94
CA LYS A 54 -10.56 -5.41 -2.26
C LYS A 54 -10.89 -6.74 -2.91
N ASP A 55 -12.18 -7.00 -3.06
CA ASP A 55 -12.67 -8.28 -3.56
C ASP A 55 -12.48 -8.43 -5.08
N ASP A 56 -12.20 -9.66 -5.51
CA ASP A 56 -12.16 -10.08 -6.91
C ASP A 56 -11.35 -9.11 -7.80
N SER A 57 -10.11 -8.85 -7.42
CA SER A 57 -9.29 -7.85 -8.07
C SER A 57 -7.93 -8.37 -8.49
N LEU A 58 -7.62 -8.27 -9.80
CA LEU A 58 -6.24 -8.38 -10.28
C LEU A 58 -5.48 -7.08 -10.06
N ILE A 59 -6.21 -5.96 -10.04
CA ILE A 59 -5.67 -4.64 -9.70
C ILE A 59 -6.52 -4.09 -8.56
N ALA A 60 -5.98 -4.13 -7.36
CA ALA A 60 -6.64 -3.57 -6.18
C ALA A 60 -6.26 -2.10 -6.05
N ASP A 61 -7.26 -1.24 -5.96
CA ASP A 61 -7.10 0.21 -5.92
C ASP A 61 -7.70 0.77 -4.63
N TRP A 62 -6.85 1.36 -3.81
CA TRP A 62 -7.23 2.03 -2.56
C TRP A 62 -7.11 3.54 -2.64
N SER A 63 -6.89 4.10 -3.83
CA SER A 63 -6.60 5.53 -3.99
C SER A 63 -7.67 6.45 -3.39
N GLY A 64 -8.93 5.98 -3.33
CA GLY A 64 -10.00 6.72 -2.64
C GLY A 64 -10.28 6.26 -1.22
N LEU A 65 -9.83 5.04 -0.85
CA LEU A 65 -10.23 4.37 0.38
C LEU A 65 -9.08 4.13 1.37
N SER A 66 -7.83 4.22 0.95
CA SER A 66 -6.69 4.11 1.87
C SER A 66 -6.72 5.16 2.96
N ILE A 67 -7.42 6.23 2.74
CA ILE A 67 -7.62 7.30 3.70
C ILE A 67 -8.98 7.25 4.39
N GLU A 68 -9.79 6.24 4.13
CA GLU A 68 -11.12 6.05 4.72
C GLU A 68 -11.92 7.36 4.86
N LEU A 69 -11.84 8.22 3.83
CA LEU A 69 -12.41 9.55 3.86
C LEU A 69 -13.35 9.77 2.71
N ASN A 70 -14.41 10.47 3.00
CA ASN A 70 -15.17 11.13 1.98
C ASN A 70 -14.50 12.47 1.68
N TRP A 71 -13.73 12.54 0.62
CA TRP A 71 -13.05 13.75 0.19
C TRP A 71 -13.96 14.98 0.12
N LYS A 72 -15.23 14.78 -0.26
CA LYS A 72 -16.21 15.87 -0.35
C LYS A 72 -16.46 16.52 1.00
N ASP A 73 -16.43 15.73 2.08
CA ASP A 73 -16.68 16.25 3.42
C ASP A 73 -15.49 17.01 3.97
N LEU A 74 -14.32 16.82 3.39
CA LEU A 74 -13.07 17.44 3.86
C LEU A 74 -12.61 18.62 3.03
N LEU A 75 -13.05 18.70 1.78
CA LEU A 75 -12.70 19.82 0.92
C LEU A 75 -13.21 21.13 1.54
N GLY A 76 -12.28 22.08 1.69
CA GLY A 76 -12.57 23.37 2.30
C GLY A 76 -12.50 23.43 3.83
N LYS A 77 -12.18 22.30 4.49
CA LYS A 77 -11.97 22.26 5.94
C LYS A 77 -10.47 22.30 6.27
N SER A 78 -10.13 23.02 7.33
CA SER A 78 -8.75 23.02 7.86
C SER A 78 -8.52 21.77 8.71
N VAL A 79 -8.60 20.61 8.09
CA VAL A 79 -8.33 19.32 8.75
C VAL A 79 -6.91 18.94 8.44
N SER A 80 -6.15 18.56 9.47
CA SER A 80 -4.79 18.07 9.25
C SER A 80 -4.82 16.70 8.58
N SER A 81 -3.75 16.36 7.85
CA SER A 81 -3.62 15.04 7.27
C SER A 81 -3.61 13.94 8.35
N ASP A 82 -3.20 14.27 9.58
CA ASP A 82 -3.21 13.33 10.71
C ASP A 82 -4.60 12.84 11.07
N ASP A 83 -5.61 13.71 10.94
CA ASP A 83 -7.00 13.34 11.20
C ASP A 83 -7.63 12.61 10.01
N ALA A 84 -7.00 12.74 8.86
CA ALA A 84 -7.53 12.33 7.59
C ALA A 84 -6.99 11.00 7.10
N ILE A 85 -5.77 10.64 7.45
CA ILE A 85 -5.08 9.52 6.83
C ILE A 85 -4.99 8.33 7.76
N LYS A 86 -5.53 7.19 7.29
CA LYS A 86 -5.23 5.88 7.88
C LYS A 86 -4.16 5.22 7.01
N ALA A 87 -2.94 5.42 7.38
CA ALA A 87 -1.76 4.92 6.69
C ALA A 87 -0.68 4.55 7.70
N GLY A 88 0.33 3.83 7.26
CA GLY A 88 1.49 3.56 8.10
C GLY A 88 2.24 4.83 8.39
N ARG A 89 2.57 5.07 9.66
CA ARG A 89 3.46 6.14 10.06
C ARG A 89 4.84 5.56 10.24
N ILE A 90 5.78 6.01 9.44
CA ILE A 90 7.13 5.46 9.41
C ILE A 90 8.15 6.60 9.51
N ARG A 91 9.05 6.50 10.47
CA ARG A 91 10.16 7.43 10.59
C ARG A 91 11.26 6.99 9.62
N PHE A 92 11.69 7.88 8.76
CA PHE A 92 12.78 7.56 7.84
C PHE A 92 14.10 7.44 8.59
N GLU A 93 14.74 6.30 8.44
CA GLU A 93 16.07 6.03 8.94
C GLU A 93 16.90 5.42 7.82
N LYS A 94 18.09 5.95 7.59
CA LYS A 94 18.96 5.48 6.53
C LYS A 94 19.33 4.01 6.74
N GLY A 95 19.21 3.22 5.67
CA GLY A 95 19.52 1.79 5.72
C GLY A 95 18.38 0.91 6.20
N GLU A 96 17.27 1.49 6.65
CA GLU A 96 16.08 0.73 7.05
C GLU A 96 15.25 0.31 5.85
N LYS A 97 14.45 -0.73 6.06
CA LYS A 97 13.54 -1.30 5.06
C LYS A 97 12.11 -1.27 5.55
N ILE A 98 11.19 -1.20 4.63
CA ILE A 98 9.78 -1.53 4.87
C ILE A 98 9.44 -2.77 4.05
N GLU A 99 8.48 -3.55 4.51
CA GLU A 99 7.98 -4.70 3.80
C GLU A 99 6.49 -4.54 3.57
N ILE A 100 6.04 -4.86 2.35
CA ILE A 100 4.63 -5.03 2.06
C ILE A 100 4.35 -6.53 1.92
N ALA A 101 3.34 -7.02 2.65
CA ALA A 101 2.86 -8.39 2.55
C ALA A 101 1.45 -8.36 1.99
N VAL A 102 1.22 -9.10 0.91
CA VAL A 102 -0.06 -9.15 0.21
C VAL A 102 -0.68 -10.53 0.39
N GLU A 103 -1.95 -10.55 0.75
CA GLU A 103 -2.70 -11.78 1.02
C GLU A 103 -3.98 -11.83 0.19
N ASP A 104 -4.41 -13.05 -0.13
CA ASP A 104 -5.75 -13.36 -0.62
C ASP A 104 -6.60 -13.74 0.58
N VAL A 105 -7.55 -12.89 0.94
CA VAL A 105 -8.40 -13.08 2.12
C VAL A 105 -9.51 -14.07 1.79
N ASP A 106 -9.55 -15.18 2.51
CA ASP A 106 -10.56 -16.21 2.34
C ASP A 106 -11.34 -16.43 3.64
N VAL A 107 -12.57 -16.94 3.54
CA VAL A 107 -13.43 -17.21 4.70
C VAL A 107 -12.80 -18.22 5.66
N ALA A 108 -12.07 -19.20 5.15
CA ALA A 108 -11.47 -20.28 5.93
C ALA A 108 -10.01 -20.01 6.32
N SER A 109 -9.24 -19.40 5.45
CA SER A 109 -7.83 -19.08 5.67
C SER A 109 -7.36 -18.03 4.66
N ASP A 110 -6.37 -17.23 5.06
CA ASP A 110 -5.75 -16.27 4.17
C ASP A 110 -4.57 -16.95 3.46
N ASP A 111 -4.51 -16.81 2.14
CA ASP A 111 -3.41 -17.33 1.32
C ASP A 111 -2.40 -16.24 1.02
N ASP A 112 -1.13 -16.60 1.03
CA ASP A 112 -0.05 -15.68 0.71
C ASP A 112 -0.02 -15.40 -0.80
N VAL A 113 -0.04 -14.13 -1.17
CA VAL A 113 0.13 -13.67 -2.56
C VAL A 113 1.59 -13.32 -2.81
N GLY A 114 2.25 -12.70 -1.84
CA GLY A 114 3.65 -12.35 -1.93
C GLY A 114 4.05 -11.26 -0.95
N ARG A 115 5.38 -11.06 -0.87
CA ARG A 115 5.99 -10.03 -0.05
C ARG A 115 7.04 -9.30 -0.87
N HIS A 116 7.24 -8.03 -0.53
CA HIS A 116 8.29 -7.23 -1.17
C HIS A 116 8.93 -6.31 -0.14
N GLU A 117 10.26 -6.39 -0.03
CA GLU A 117 11.05 -5.48 0.78
C GLU A 117 11.44 -4.26 -0.05
N ILE A 118 11.34 -3.09 0.56
CA ILE A 118 11.66 -1.82 -0.06
C ILE A 118 12.66 -1.09 0.82
N GLU A 119 13.82 -0.75 0.25
CA GLU A 119 14.79 0.10 0.90
C GLU A 119 14.19 1.49 1.07
N MET A 120 14.21 2.05 2.29
CA MET A 120 13.69 3.40 2.51
C MET A 120 14.44 4.44 1.69
N ASP A 121 15.72 4.19 1.40
CA ASP A 121 16.55 5.07 0.57
C ASP A 121 16.06 5.15 -0.89
N GLU A 122 15.24 4.20 -1.35
CA GLU A 122 14.65 4.22 -2.69
C GLU A 122 13.38 5.05 -2.78
N LEU A 123 12.81 5.46 -1.64
CA LEU A 123 11.53 6.16 -1.61
C LEU A 123 11.68 7.66 -1.84
N SER A 124 10.67 8.21 -2.48
CA SER A 124 10.49 9.65 -2.66
C SER A 124 9.12 10.08 -2.17
N VAL A 125 8.98 11.32 -1.81
CA VAL A 125 7.67 11.91 -1.50
C VAL A 125 6.79 11.83 -2.75
N GLY A 126 5.55 11.41 -2.58
CA GLY A 126 4.60 11.24 -3.66
C GLY A 126 4.49 9.81 -4.12
N LYS A 127 4.49 9.58 -5.42
CA LYS A 127 4.26 8.29 -6.04
C LYS A 127 5.57 7.50 -6.21
N ASN A 128 5.56 6.26 -5.74
CA ASN A 128 6.66 5.31 -5.94
C ASN A 128 6.08 4.04 -6.55
N GLU A 129 6.60 3.63 -7.71
CA GLU A 129 6.11 2.46 -8.43
C GLU A 129 7.18 1.39 -8.51
N PHE A 130 6.79 0.16 -8.16
CA PHE A 130 7.66 -1.02 -8.21
C PHE A 130 7.03 -2.07 -9.12
N LYS A 131 7.76 -2.44 -10.19
CA LYS A 131 7.36 -3.50 -11.10
C LYS A 131 8.15 -4.75 -10.76
N LEU A 132 7.45 -5.85 -10.54
CA LEU A 132 8.03 -7.07 -10.04
C LEU A 132 7.77 -8.24 -10.98
N LYS A 133 8.70 -9.19 -11.00
CA LYS A 133 8.53 -10.45 -11.73
C LYS A 133 7.87 -11.48 -10.83
N LYS A 134 7.08 -12.38 -11.43
CA LYS A 134 6.54 -13.51 -10.70
C LYS A 134 7.67 -14.46 -10.29
N THR A 135 7.65 -14.89 -9.04
CA THR A 135 8.59 -15.86 -8.47
C THR A 135 7.82 -17.01 -7.84
N GLU A 136 8.53 -17.98 -7.28
CA GLU A 136 7.90 -19.08 -6.54
C GLU A 136 7.24 -18.60 -5.24
N THR A 137 7.62 -17.42 -4.73
CA THR A 137 7.14 -16.89 -3.46
C THR A 137 6.34 -15.60 -3.62
N SER A 138 6.22 -15.05 -4.82
CA SER A 138 5.46 -13.82 -5.03
C SER A 138 4.77 -13.79 -6.39
N ALA A 139 3.47 -13.53 -6.36
CA ALA A 139 2.64 -13.26 -7.53
C ALA A 139 2.29 -11.77 -7.65
N ILE A 140 3.00 -10.90 -6.95
CA ILE A 140 2.83 -9.45 -7.07
C ILE A 140 3.49 -8.97 -8.36
N ARG A 141 2.74 -8.24 -9.17
CA ARG A 141 3.23 -7.69 -10.44
C ARG A 141 3.65 -6.23 -10.32
N ARG A 142 2.90 -5.43 -9.57
CA ARG A 142 3.17 -4.00 -9.41
C ARG A 142 2.64 -3.51 -8.08
N ILE A 143 3.40 -2.64 -7.43
CA ILE A 143 3.00 -1.95 -6.23
C ILE A 143 3.18 -0.46 -6.47
N THR A 144 2.16 0.33 -6.14
CA THR A 144 2.26 1.78 -6.12
C THR A 144 2.13 2.26 -4.67
N LEU A 145 3.22 2.76 -4.12
CA LEU A 145 3.24 3.37 -2.79
C LEU A 145 3.15 4.89 -2.89
N ARG A 146 2.41 5.46 -1.97
CA ARG A 146 2.33 6.91 -1.77
C ARG A 146 3.00 7.25 -0.46
N VAL A 147 3.83 8.28 -0.49
CA VAL A 147 4.59 8.76 0.67
C VAL A 147 4.33 10.24 0.86
N LEU A 148 3.92 10.63 2.07
CA LEU A 148 3.58 12.00 2.40
C LEU A 148 4.16 12.37 3.77
N PRO A 149 4.85 13.52 3.93
CA PRO A 149 5.31 13.94 5.23
C PRO A 149 4.17 14.11 6.23
N VAL A 150 4.34 13.60 7.44
CA VAL A 150 3.41 13.87 8.54
C VAL A 150 3.37 15.37 8.80
N GLY A 151 2.16 15.90 9.03
CA GLY A 151 1.95 17.35 9.17
C GLY A 151 1.55 18.05 7.88
N SER A 152 1.56 17.34 6.74
CA SER A 152 1.05 17.88 5.49
C SER A 152 -0.47 18.11 5.57
N ASN A 153 -0.96 19.02 4.77
CA ASN A 153 -2.40 19.32 4.72
C ASN A 153 -3.14 18.44 3.70
N ILE A 154 -4.46 18.58 3.65
CA ILE A 154 -5.32 17.81 2.75
C ILE A 154 -5.00 18.11 1.28
N GLU A 155 -4.62 19.35 0.94
CA GLU A 155 -4.22 19.70 -0.44
C GLU A 155 -2.97 18.93 -0.86
N ASP A 156 -1.98 18.85 0.02
CA ASP A 156 -0.75 18.10 -0.25
C ASP A 156 -1.07 16.63 -0.53
N LEU A 157 -1.96 16.04 0.26
CA LEU A 157 -2.41 14.68 0.06
C LEU A 157 -3.13 14.52 -1.27
N ALA A 158 -4.06 15.42 -1.59
CA ALA A 158 -4.78 15.40 -2.87
C ALA A 158 -3.81 15.48 -4.05
N ASN A 159 -2.75 16.27 -3.95
CA ASN A 159 -1.75 16.40 -4.99
C ASN A 159 -0.96 15.13 -5.24
N ILE A 160 -0.61 14.38 -4.21
CA ILE A 160 0.12 13.12 -4.40
C ILE A 160 -0.76 11.98 -4.90
N MET A 161 -2.08 12.12 -4.79
CA MET A 161 -3.04 11.13 -5.29
C MET A 161 -3.39 11.31 -6.78
N LYS A 162 -2.97 12.40 -7.37
CA LYS A 162 -3.13 12.64 -8.82
C LYS A 162 -2.16 11.73 -9.65
#